data_46c03634a8cfccb43b33d86d522095a0
#
_entry.id   46c03634a8cfccb43b33d86d522095a0
#
_cell.length_a   1.000
_cell.length_b   1.000
_cell.length_c   1.000
_cell.angle_alpha   90.00
_cell.angle_beta   90.00
_cell.angle_gamma   90.00
#
_symmetry.space_group_name_H-M   'P 1'
#
loop_
_entity.id
_entity.type
_entity.pdbx_description
1 polymer ?
#
loop_
_entity_poly.entity_id
_entity_poly.type
_entity_poly.pdbx_seq_one_letter_code
_entity_poly.pdbx_strand_id
1 'polypeptide(L)'
;MTLETNRTDLASTRFVADVHEQLSQGQCRLRIDHFALTTNNITYGVFGDMLRYWDVFPASDSPSEWGRIPTWGFAEIVESKCEDVAIGERLFGFLPMGEETIITPGKIDDRGLSDIAPHRVGLAGAYNRYQKASTDPTYHADREAQQMVLYPLFFTSFVIDDFLTDNEDFGASQVVVS
;
A
#
# COMPACT_ATOMS: atom_id res chain seq x y z
N MET A 1 8.11 -15.09 -4.91
CA MET A 1 8.41 -15.31 -3.46
C MET A 1 8.13 -14.04 -2.68
N THR A 2 7.59 -14.17 -1.46
CA THR A 2 7.23 -13.02 -0.61
C THR A 2 8.07 -13.04 0.68
N LEU A 3 8.55 -11.86 1.11
CA LEU A 3 9.27 -11.70 2.37
C LEU A 3 8.28 -11.60 3.53
N GLU A 4 8.48 -12.41 4.55
CA GLU A 4 7.79 -12.31 5.84
C GLU A 4 8.77 -11.98 6.96
N THR A 5 8.32 -11.18 7.91
CA THR A 5 9.09 -10.69 9.06
C THR A 5 8.44 -11.19 10.34
N ASN A 6 9.25 -11.64 11.30
CA ASN A 6 8.74 -12.01 12.61
C ASN A 6 8.22 -10.76 13.33
N ARG A 7 6.99 -10.82 13.84
CA ARG A 7 6.29 -9.65 14.43
C ARG A 7 6.90 -9.16 15.74
N THR A 8 7.66 -10.01 16.44
CA THR A 8 8.33 -9.69 17.71
C THR A 8 9.84 -9.47 17.57
N ASP A 9 10.43 -9.90 16.43
CA ASP A 9 11.84 -9.70 16.12
C ASP A 9 11.98 -9.32 14.64
N LEU A 10 11.96 -8.02 14.33
CA LEU A 10 12.01 -7.51 12.96
C LEU A 10 13.32 -7.83 12.22
N ALA A 11 14.38 -8.28 12.91
CA ALA A 11 15.60 -8.75 12.27
C ALA A 11 15.46 -10.19 11.74
N SER A 12 14.49 -10.95 12.26
CA SER A 12 14.18 -12.30 11.82
C SER A 12 13.24 -12.26 10.62
N THR A 13 13.72 -12.71 9.47
CA THR A 13 12.95 -12.71 8.21
C THR A 13 13.02 -14.06 7.52
N ARG A 14 12.02 -14.36 6.68
CA ARG A 14 12.00 -15.55 5.85
C ARG A 14 11.39 -15.24 4.47
N PHE A 15 11.82 -15.97 3.45
CA PHE A 15 11.13 -16.00 2.17
C PHE A 15 10.17 -17.18 2.11
N VAL A 16 8.93 -16.89 1.73
CA VAL A 16 7.91 -17.90 1.50
C VAL A 16 7.58 -17.97 0.01
N ALA A 17 7.29 -19.18 -0.46
CA ALA A 17 6.83 -19.35 -1.83
C ALA A 17 5.42 -18.76 -1.97
N ASP A 18 5.19 -18.00 -3.04
CA ASP A 18 3.85 -17.57 -3.38
C ASP A 18 3.04 -18.79 -3.84
N VAL A 19 1.90 -19.00 -3.23
CA VAL A 19 0.93 -19.98 -3.70
C VAL A 19 0.13 -19.33 -4.81
N HIS A 20 0.21 -19.87 -6.02
CA HIS A 20 -0.56 -19.37 -7.15
C HIS A 20 -2.04 -19.78 -6.98
N GLU A 21 -2.76 -19.02 -6.18
CA GLU A 21 -4.18 -19.21 -5.95
C GLU A 21 -4.99 -18.80 -7.20
N GLN A 22 -6.03 -19.56 -7.50
CA GLN A 22 -6.97 -19.15 -8.54
C GLN A 22 -7.81 -17.97 -8.04
N LEU A 23 -7.95 -16.93 -8.89
CA LEU A 23 -8.80 -15.81 -8.55
C LEU A 23 -10.26 -16.24 -8.38
N SER A 24 -10.91 -15.70 -7.37
CA SER A 24 -12.36 -15.70 -7.24
C SER A 24 -13.00 -14.59 -8.07
N GLN A 25 -14.31 -14.69 -8.32
CA GLN A 25 -15.05 -13.62 -9.00
C GLN A 25 -14.88 -12.29 -8.26
N GLY A 26 -14.61 -11.22 -8.99
CA GLY A 26 -14.37 -9.88 -8.46
C GLY A 26 -12.94 -9.61 -7.98
N GLN A 27 -12.03 -10.56 -8.08
CA GLN A 27 -10.62 -10.39 -7.69
C GLN A 27 -9.73 -10.06 -8.89
N CYS A 28 -8.59 -9.43 -8.58
CA CYS A 28 -7.51 -9.15 -9.54
C CYS A 28 -6.16 -9.57 -8.94
N ARG A 29 -5.26 -10.03 -9.81
CA ARG A 29 -3.86 -10.31 -9.48
C ARG A 29 -3.00 -9.15 -9.94
N LEU A 30 -2.19 -8.64 -9.02
CA LEU A 30 -1.16 -7.65 -9.26
C LEU A 30 0.19 -8.33 -9.34
N ARG A 31 0.96 -8.06 -10.39
CA ARG A 31 2.39 -8.33 -10.46
C ARG A 31 3.11 -7.10 -9.96
N ILE A 32 3.94 -7.27 -8.94
CA ILE A 32 4.70 -6.19 -8.33
C ILE A 32 6.00 -6.01 -9.11
N ASP A 33 6.22 -4.82 -9.66
CA ASP A 33 7.44 -4.55 -10.41
C ASP A 33 8.57 -4.06 -9.50
N HIS A 34 8.26 -3.09 -8.63
CA HIS A 34 9.21 -2.54 -7.68
C HIS A 34 8.50 -1.79 -6.54
N PHE A 35 9.21 -1.65 -5.44
CA PHE A 35 8.75 -0.95 -4.24
C PHE A 35 9.91 -0.25 -3.54
N ALA A 36 9.61 0.75 -2.71
CA ALA A 36 10.60 1.47 -1.92
C ALA A 36 10.75 0.88 -0.52
N LEU A 37 12.00 0.71 -0.08
CA LEU A 37 12.35 0.46 1.30
C LEU A 37 12.85 1.75 1.95
N THR A 38 12.18 2.18 2.99
CA THR A 38 12.48 3.39 3.74
C THR A 38 12.44 3.11 5.25
N THR A 39 12.88 4.05 6.08
CA THR A 39 12.75 3.94 7.53
C THR A 39 11.30 3.79 8.00
N ASN A 40 10.32 4.25 7.21
CA ASN A 40 8.91 4.06 7.52
C ASN A 40 8.50 2.58 7.59
N ASN A 41 9.16 1.71 6.85
CA ASN A 41 8.88 0.27 6.90
C ASN A 41 9.23 -0.33 8.27
N ILE A 42 10.24 0.20 8.97
CA ILE A 42 10.54 -0.17 10.36
C ILE A 42 9.37 0.27 11.26
N THR A 43 8.87 1.49 11.07
CA THR A 43 7.71 2.01 11.80
C THR A 43 6.47 1.14 11.57
N TYR A 44 6.22 0.68 10.35
CA TYR A 44 5.11 -0.22 10.04
C TYR A 44 5.24 -1.56 10.76
N GLY A 45 6.45 -2.09 10.91
CA GLY A 45 6.71 -3.28 11.70
C GLY A 45 6.49 -3.05 13.20
N VAL A 46 7.10 -2.00 13.76
CA VAL A 46 7.04 -1.69 15.21
C VAL A 46 5.60 -1.41 15.67
N PHE A 47 4.84 -0.65 14.89
CA PHE A 47 3.45 -0.31 15.19
C PHE A 47 2.43 -1.23 14.51
N GLY A 48 2.90 -2.38 14.02
CA GLY A 48 2.12 -3.30 13.21
C GLY A 48 0.83 -3.79 13.88
N ASP A 49 0.85 -4.07 15.16
CA ASP A 49 -0.34 -4.44 15.93
C ASP A 49 -1.22 -3.22 16.25
N MET A 50 -0.60 -2.14 16.77
CA MET A 50 -1.34 -0.97 17.23
C MET A 50 -2.06 -0.24 16.08
N LEU A 51 -1.43 -0.12 14.92
CA LEU A 51 -1.97 0.56 13.74
C LEU A 51 -2.48 -0.43 12.68
N ARG A 52 -2.50 -1.72 13.01
CA ARG A 52 -3.02 -2.80 12.16
C ARG A 52 -2.29 -2.96 10.82
N TYR A 53 -1.00 -2.62 10.75
CA TYR A 53 -0.23 -2.82 9.52
C TYR A 53 -0.05 -4.29 9.14
N TRP A 54 -0.03 -5.21 10.14
CA TRP A 54 0.01 -6.64 9.89
C TRP A 54 -1.26 -7.19 9.23
N ASP A 55 -2.38 -6.47 9.35
CA ASP A 55 -3.64 -6.86 8.73
C ASP A 55 -3.71 -6.48 7.25
N VAL A 56 -2.79 -5.61 6.77
CA VAL A 56 -2.79 -5.15 5.37
C VAL A 56 -2.49 -6.31 4.42
N PHE A 57 -1.48 -7.11 4.72
CA PHE A 57 -1.09 -8.31 3.98
C PHE A 57 -0.83 -9.44 4.97
N PRO A 58 -1.86 -10.17 5.42
CA PRO A 58 -1.68 -11.26 6.37
C PRO A 58 -0.73 -12.34 5.85
N ALA A 59 0.13 -12.86 6.71
CA ALA A 59 0.91 -14.04 6.38
C ALA A 59 -0.02 -15.24 6.19
N SER A 60 0.28 -16.12 5.25
CA SER A 60 -0.52 -17.29 4.95
C SER A 60 -0.38 -18.38 6.01
N ASP A 61 0.78 -18.45 6.64
CA ASP A 61 1.09 -19.40 7.69
C ASP A 61 1.52 -18.65 8.96
N SER A 62 0.95 -19.07 10.10
CA SER A 62 1.25 -18.50 11.42
C SER A 62 1.14 -16.95 11.48
N PRO A 63 0.01 -16.33 11.11
CA PRO A 63 -0.12 -14.87 11.03
C PRO A 63 -0.01 -14.15 12.38
N SER A 64 -0.05 -14.88 13.50
CA SER A 64 0.24 -14.32 14.83
C SER A 64 1.73 -14.16 15.12
N GLU A 65 2.58 -14.88 14.42
CA GLU A 65 4.03 -14.86 14.58
C GLU A 65 4.72 -14.11 13.43
N TRP A 66 4.24 -14.31 12.23
CA TRP A 66 4.80 -13.73 11.00
C TRP A 66 3.85 -12.72 10.38
N GLY A 67 4.42 -11.71 9.74
CA GLY A 67 3.68 -10.66 9.05
C GLY A 67 4.41 -10.18 7.81
N ARG A 68 3.69 -9.45 6.96
CA ARG A 68 4.24 -8.82 5.76
C ARG A 68 4.22 -7.32 5.94
N ILE A 69 5.40 -6.73 6.07
CA ILE A 69 5.53 -5.27 6.17
C ILE A 69 5.13 -4.66 4.82
N PRO A 70 4.14 -3.76 4.79
CA PRO A 70 3.73 -3.12 3.55
C PRO A 70 4.77 -2.11 3.07
N THR A 71 4.81 -1.93 1.76
CA THR A 71 5.69 -0.97 1.07
C THR A 71 4.89 -0.13 0.09
N TRP A 72 5.36 1.05 -0.26
CA TRP A 72 4.82 1.82 -1.38
C TRP A 72 5.52 1.39 -2.67
N GLY A 73 4.75 1.09 -3.70
CA GLY A 73 5.30 0.56 -4.93
C GLY A 73 4.37 0.64 -6.12
N PHE A 74 4.86 0.15 -7.24
CA PHE A 74 4.12 0.02 -8.49
C PHE A 74 3.90 -1.45 -8.83
N ALA A 75 2.70 -1.73 -9.31
CA ALA A 75 2.29 -3.04 -9.78
C ALA A 75 1.41 -2.91 -11.03
N GLU A 76 1.32 -3.98 -11.80
CA GLU A 76 0.46 -4.11 -12.98
C GLU A 76 -0.60 -5.18 -12.73
N ILE A 77 -1.82 -4.92 -13.16
CA ILE A 77 -2.88 -5.92 -13.17
C ILE A 77 -2.60 -6.93 -14.28
N VAL A 78 -2.26 -8.17 -13.91
CA VAL A 78 -1.91 -9.23 -14.87
C VAL A 78 -3.03 -10.25 -15.07
N GLU A 79 -3.99 -10.31 -14.13
CA GLU A 79 -5.18 -11.16 -14.23
C GLU A 79 -6.35 -10.46 -13.55
N SER A 80 -7.54 -10.50 -14.15
CA SER A 80 -8.75 -9.88 -13.60
C SER A 80 -9.97 -10.78 -13.78
N LYS A 81 -10.73 -10.97 -12.69
CA LYS A 81 -12.11 -11.46 -12.68
C LYS A 81 -13.08 -10.39 -12.17
N CYS A 82 -12.69 -9.12 -12.23
CA CYS A 82 -13.50 -7.94 -11.97
C CYS A 82 -13.79 -7.25 -13.31
N GLU A 83 -15.06 -7.09 -13.69
CA GLU A 83 -15.47 -6.55 -15.00
C GLU A 83 -15.04 -5.11 -15.19
N ASP A 84 -14.97 -4.32 -14.12
CA ASP A 84 -14.64 -2.89 -14.15
C ASP A 84 -13.11 -2.61 -14.08
N VAL A 85 -12.27 -3.64 -14.11
CA VAL A 85 -10.83 -3.51 -13.96
C VAL A 85 -10.10 -4.20 -15.11
N ALA A 86 -9.40 -3.40 -15.91
CA ALA A 86 -8.67 -3.86 -17.09
C ALA A 86 -7.31 -4.47 -16.72
N ILE A 87 -6.94 -5.55 -17.43
CA ILE A 87 -5.56 -6.08 -17.41
C ILE A 87 -4.64 -5.07 -18.09
N GLY A 88 -3.42 -4.93 -17.56
CA GLY A 88 -2.41 -3.98 -18.02
C GLY A 88 -2.49 -2.61 -17.33
N GLU A 89 -3.49 -2.36 -16.48
CA GLU A 89 -3.53 -1.12 -15.70
C GLU A 89 -2.41 -1.10 -14.68
N ARG A 90 -1.65 0.02 -14.66
CA ARG A 90 -0.55 0.25 -13.73
C ARG A 90 -1.04 0.99 -12.51
N LEU A 91 -0.73 0.47 -11.34
CA LEU A 91 -1.22 0.96 -10.06
C LEU A 91 -0.07 1.37 -9.14
N PHE A 92 -0.24 2.48 -8.43
CA PHE A 92 0.59 2.89 -7.31
C PHE A 92 -0.16 2.72 -6.00
N GLY A 93 0.45 2.10 -4.99
CA GLY A 93 -0.19 1.88 -3.69
C GLY A 93 0.63 1.04 -2.73
N PHE A 94 -0.06 0.54 -1.69
CA PHE A 94 0.53 -0.36 -0.71
C PHE A 94 0.63 -1.78 -1.27
N LEU A 95 1.83 -2.37 -1.21
CA LEU A 95 2.16 -3.68 -1.74
C LEU A 95 2.98 -4.48 -0.71
N PRO A 96 2.89 -5.81 -0.69
CA PRO A 96 3.80 -6.63 0.08
C PRO A 96 5.18 -6.67 -0.60
N MET A 97 6.22 -7.01 0.15
CA MET A 97 7.55 -7.29 -0.42
C MET A 97 7.56 -8.67 -1.07
N GLY A 98 7.02 -8.78 -2.27
CA GLY A 98 6.82 -10.02 -3.02
C GLY A 98 6.68 -9.79 -4.52
N GLU A 99 6.43 -10.86 -5.26
CA GLU A 99 6.27 -10.82 -6.72
C GLU A 99 4.81 -10.53 -7.13
N GLU A 100 3.84 -11.01 -6.34
CA GLU A 100 2.42 -10.89 -6.66
C GLU A 100 1.59 -10.64 -5.40
N THR A 101 0.41 -10.08 -5.61
CA THR A 101 -0.64 -10.02 -4.58
C THR A 101 -2.02 -10.08 -5.23
N ILE A 102 -3.01 -10.58 -4.50
CA ILE A 102 -4.41 -10.59 -4.93
C ILE A 102 -5.14 -9.50 -4.17
N ILE A 103 -5.94 -8.72 -4.88
CA ILE A 103 -6.82 -7.70 -4.31
C ILE A 103 -8.28 -7.97 -4.69
N THR A 104 -9.20 -7.44 -3.92
CA THR A 104 -10.62 -7.39 -4.23
C THR A 104 -11.00 -5.94 -4.54
N PRO A 105 -10.99 -5.53 -5.82
CA PRO A 105 -11.31 -4.16 -6.21
C PRO A 105 -12.72 -3.73 -5.79
N GLY A 106 -12.83 -2.52 -5.27
CA GLY A 106 -14.07 -1.82 -5.01
C GLY A 106 -13.84 -0.32 -4.99
N LYS A 107 -14.90 0.47 -4.86
CA LYS A 107 -14.82 1.94 -4.93
C LYS A 107 -13.98 2.40 -6.13
N ILE A 108 -14.27 1.81 -7.29
CA ILE A 108 -13.56 2.06 -8.55
C ILE A 108 -14.03 3.39 -9.10
N ASP A 109 -13.09 4.24 -9.47
CA ASP A 109 -13.34 5.52 -10.16
C ASP A 109 -12.23 5.81 -11.19
N ASP A 110 -12.28 6.97 -11.81
CA ASP A 110 -11.30 7.36 -12.85
C ASP A 110 -9.88 7.47 -12.29
N ARG A 111 -9.71 7.74 -10.99
CA ARG A 111 -8.39 7.93 -10.36
C ARG A 111 -7.80 6.66 -9.78
N GLY A 112 -8.60 5.61 -9.59
CA GLY A 112 -8.10 4.37 -8.99
C GLY A 112 -9.18 3.47 -8.44
N LEU A 113 -8.76 2.60 -7.54
CA LEU A 113 -9.61 1.62 -6.89
C LEU A 113 -9.16 1.39 -5.44
N SER A 114 -10.03 0.80 -4.62
CA SER A 114 -9.65 0.39 -3.27
C SER A 114 -9.71 -1.13 -3.16
N ASP A 115 -8.80 -1.73 -2.41
CA ASP A 115 -8.94 -3.12 -1.99
C ASP A 115 -9.97 -3.19 -0.85
N ILE A 116 -11.07 -3.89 -1.09
CA ILE A 116 -12.16 -4.09 -0.14
C ILE A 116 -12.20 -5.50 0.44
N ALA A 117 -11.10 -6.24 0.36
CA ALA A 117 -11.00 -7.56 0.95
C ALA A 117 -11.39 -7.54 2.46
N PRO A 118 -12.00 -8.61 3.00
CA PRO A 118 -12.53 -8.62 4.36
C PRO A 118 -11.51 -8.23 5.45
N HIS A 119 -10.25 -8.63 5.31
CA HIS A 119 -9.19 -8.29 6.26
C HIS A 119 -8.81 -6.79 6.23
N ARG A 120 -9.19 -6.06 5.18
CA ARG A 120 -8.96 -4.61 5.02
C ARG A 120 -10.03 -3.74 5.69
N VAL A 121 -11.11 -4.32 6.17
CA VAL A 121 -12.20 -3.57 6.80
C VAL A 121 -11.71 -2.87 8.07
N GLY A 122 -11.96 -1.55 8.15
CA GLY A 122 -11.53 -0.71 9.27
C GLY A 122 -10.09 -0.23 9.24
N LEU A 123 -9.32 -0.57 8.19
CA LEU A 123 -8.01 0.06 7.94
C LEU A 123 -8.19 1.47 7.37
N ALA A 124 -7.19 2.33 7.59
CA ALA A 124 -7.20 3.67 7.01
C ALA A 124 -7.30 3.63 5.47
N GLY A 125 -8.19 4.43 4.92
CA GLY A 125 -8.51 4.40 3.49
C GLY A 125 -7.30 4.61 2.58
N ALA A 126 -6.32 5.39 3.01
CA ALA A 126 -5.08 5.63 2.26
C ALA A 126 -4.28 4.33 1.98
N TYR A 127 -4.33 3.35 2.88
CA TYR A 127 -3.61 2.08 2.73
C TYR A 127 -4.36 1.05 1.87
N ASN A 128 -5.64 1.30 1.62
CA ASN A 128 -6.47 0.46 0.76
C ASN A 128 -6.56 1.00 -0.67
N ARG A 129 -6.18 2.25 -0.90
CA ARG A 129 -6.31 2.93 -2.19
C ARG A 129 -5.12 2.65 -3.08
N TYR A 130 -5.42 2.30 -4.32
CA TYR A 130 -4.48 2.20 -5.44
C TYR A 130 -4.82 3.28 -6.46
N GLN A 131 -3.82 4.07 -6.85
CA GLN A 131 -3.94 5.12 -7.86
C GLN A 131 -3.60 4.54 -9.23
N LYS A 132 -4.39 4.86 -10.25
CA LYS A 132 -4.08 4.51 -11.65
C LYS A 132 -3.02 5.46 -12.18
N ALA A 133 -1.93 4.91 -12.70
CA ALA A 133 -0.91 5.70 -13.38
C ALA A 133 -1.44 6.36 -14.66
N SER A 134 -2.38 5.70 -15.35
CA SER A 134 -2.97 6.16 -16.61
C SER A 134 -3.75 7.47 -16.49
N THR A 135 -4.24 7.80 -15.30
CA THR A 135 -5.07 9.00 -15.04
C THR A 135 -4.48 9.96 -14.03
N ASP A 136 -3.30 9.64 -13.48
CA ASP A 136 -2.58 10.55 -12.58
C ASP A 136 -1.81 11.60 -13.42
N PRO A 137 -2.20 12.90 -13.36
CA PRO A 137 -1.53 13.94 -14.14
C PRO A 137 -0.09 14.21 -13.67
N THR A 138 0.29 13.69 -12.51
CA THR A 138 1.64 13.86 -11.94
C THR A 138 2.54 12.63 -12.19
N TYR A 139 1.99 11.58 -12.75
CA TYR A 139 2.74 10.36 -13.05
C TYR A 139 3.72 10.55 -14.20
N HIS A 140 4.94 10.10 -13.96
CA HIS A 140 6.01 10.02 -14.96
C HIS A 140 6.72 8.67 -14.79
N ALA A 141 6.75 7.86 -15.84
CA ALA A 141 7.34 6.51 -15.79
C ALA A 141 8.83 6.51 -15.42
N ASP A 142 9.57 7.56 -15.77
CA ASP A 142 10.99 7.74 -15.41
C ASP A 142 11.21 8.24 -13.98
N ARG A 143 10.13 8.54 -13.23
CA ARG A 143 10.17 9.07 -11.86
C ARG A 143 9.48 8.19 -10.82
N GLU A 144 9.14 6.96 -11.17
CA GLU A 144 8.47 6.04 -10.24
C GLU A 144 9.29 5.81 -8.95
N ALA A 145 10.62 5.70 -9.08
CA ALA A 145 11.50 5.54 -7.92
C ALA A 145 11.40 6.72 -6.95
N GLN A 146 11.36 7.95 -7.46
CA GLN A 146 11.18 9.15 -6.64
C GLN A 146 9.77 9.19 -6.03
N GLN A 147 8.75 8.85 -6.80
CA GLN A 147 7.36 8.83 -6.32
C GLN A 147 7.20 7.86 -5.15
N MET A 148 7.72 6.63 -5.25
CA MET A 148 7.63 5.64 -4.18
C MET A 148 8.28 6.10 -2.87
N VAL A 149 9.39 6.83 -2.95
CA VAL A 149 10.13 7.30 -1.76
C VAL A 149 9.54 8.59 -1.20
N LEU A 150 9.19 9.55 -2.05
CA LEU A 150 8.87 10.91 -1.63
C LEU A 150 7.36 11.13 -1.43
N TYR A 151 6.51 10.53 -2.25
CA TYR A 151 5.06 10.77 -2.22
C TYR A 151 4.44 10.52 -0.85
N PRO A 152 4.70 9.39 -0.14
CA PRO A 152 4.07 9.13 1.14
C PRO A 152 4.42 10.16 2.22
N LEU A 153 5.65 10.67 2.20
CA LEU A 153 6.13 11.69 3.14
C LEU A 153 5.58 13.07 2.78
N PHE A 154 5.64 13.42 1.49
CA PHE A 154 5.10 14.69 0.99
C PHE A 154 3.59 14.78 1.24
N PHE A 155 2.84 13.72 0.95
CA PHE A 155 1.39 13.67 1.16
C PHE A 155 1.03 13.94 2.63
N THR A 156 1.76 13.35 3.58
CA THR A 156 1.54 13.59 5.00
C THR A 156 1.76 15.07 5.36
N SER A 157 2.84 15.67 4.88
CA SER A 157 3.14 17.09 5.12
C SER A 157 2.09 18.00 4.49
N PHE A 158 1.66 17.68 3.27
CA PHE A 158 0.62 18.41 2.57
C PHE A 158 -0.71 18.39 3.33
N VAL A 159 -1.15 17.21 3.80
CA VAL A 159 -2.41 17.09 4.56
C VAL A 159 -2.34 17.83 5.89
N ILE A 160 -1.17 17.90 6.55
CA ILE A 160 -0.99 18.68 7.77
C ILE A 160 -1.13 20.17 7.46
N ASP A 161 -0.50 20.66 6.41
CA ASP A 161 -0.57 22.05 5.97
C ASP A 161 -2.02 22.45 5.60
N ASP A 162 -2.67 21.63 4.79
CA ASP A 162 -4.07 21.79 4.39
C ASP A 162 -5.01 21.86 5.61
N PHE A 163 -4.85 20.92 6.55
CA PHE A 163 -5.61 20.89 7.80
C PHE A 163 -5.38 22.14 8.67
N LEU A 164 -4.15 22.60 8.79
CA LEU A 164 -3.84 23.81 9.56
C LEU A 164 -4.47 25.03 8.90
N THR A 165 -4.34 25.16 7.58
CA THR A 165 -4.93 26.24 6.79
C THR A 165 -6.44 26.27 6.91
N ASP A 166 -7.12 25.14 6.76
CA ASP A 166 -8.58 25.01 6.89
C ASP A 166 -9.10 25.39 8.28
N ASN A 167 -8.25 25.31 9.31
CA ASN A 167 -8.57 25.69 10.68
C ASN A 167 -7.96 27.05 11.10
N GLU A 168 -7.56 27.90 10.14
CA GLU A 168 -6.96 29.22 10.39
C GLU A 168 -5.77 29.12 11.37
N ASP A 169 -4.91 28.08 11.19
CA ASP A 169 -3.78 27.75 12.07
C ASP A 169 -4.14 27.68 13.57
N PHE A 170 -5.41 27.46 13.89
CA PHE A 170 -5.95 27.52 15.25
C PHE A 170 -5.62 28.86 15.96
N GLY A 171 -5.49 29.95 15.19
CA GLY A 171 -5.11 31.27 15.68
C GLY A 171 -3.62 31.43 16.01
N ALA A 172 -2.78 30.49 15.64
CA ALA A 172 -1.33 30.60 15.80
C ALA A 172 -0.75 31.66 14.85
N SER A 173 0.15 32.50 15.33
CA SER A 173 0.87 33.47 14.50
C SER A 173 2.19 32.94 13.96
N GLN A 174 2.63 31.78 14.40
CA GLN A 174 3.86 31.13 13.98
C GLN A 174 3.71 29.60 14.05
N VAL A 175 4.23 28.90 13.06
CA VAL A 175 4.39 27.44 13.04
C VAL A 175 5.87 27.12 13.08
N VAL A 176 6.29 26.32 14.06
CA VAL A 176 7.69 25.90 14.20
C VAL A 176 7.79 24.41 13.84
N VAL A 177 8.67 24.11 12.90
CA VAL A 177 9.01 22.73 12.54
C VAL A 177 10.33 22.38 13.25
N SER A 178 10.32 21.29 14.04
CA SER A 178 11.48 20.83 14.82
C SER A 178 11.95 19.44 14.35
#